data_0648109ef3914d0e370fc60c01f84d52
#
_entry.id   0648109ef3914d0e370fc60c01f84d52
#
_cell.length_a   1.000
_cell.length_b   1.000
_cell.length_c   1.000
_cell.angle_alpha   90.00
_cell.angle_beta   90.00
_cell.angle_gamma   90.00
#
_symmetry.space_group_name_H-M   'P 1'
#
loop_
_entity.id
_entity.type
_entity.pdbx_description
1 polymer ?
#
loop_
_entity_poly.entity_id
_entity_poly.type
_entity_poly.pdbx_seq_one_letter_code
_entity_poly.pdbx_strand_id
1 'polypeptide(L)'
;MNKFLDRLTSQKVLVSDGATGTNLQEVGLPVGITPETWVMEQPQKIIDLEQAFVNAGSDIILTCTFGGTSLRMKESPYKDQVTELNKKAVELARIAASYHPDVIIGGSIGPVGGLLKPYGPLSIEEVSSAYLEQAEALTEAGVDLLVIETQFSLEEATAAFMSAKKAGNLPVVISFSFDRGLRTMMGVKPAQVVKTFVPMGVAAIGANCGTTLENMEMIIQEYSTLTQGTPIWAKPNAGMPELDEEG
;
A
#
# COMPACT_ATOMS: atom_id res chain seq x y z
N MET A 1 -9.34 16.20 -14.18
CA MET A 1 -9.51 14.73 -14.30
C MET A 1 -8.39 14.08 -13.51
N ASN A 2 -8.58 12.90 -12.96
CA ASN A 2 -7.55 12.23 -12.16
C ASN A 2 -6.71 11.29 -13.03
N LYS A 3 -5.38 11.45 -13.03
CA LYS A 3 -4.44 10.71 -13.88
C LYS A 3 -4.63 9.18 -13.81
N PHE A 4 -4.84 8.63 -12.62
CA PHE A 4 -5.05 7.19 -12.44
C PHE A 4 -6.34 6.71 -13.11
N LEU A 5 -7.47 7.40 -12.89
CA LEU A 5 -8.76 7.02 -13.49
C LEU A 5 -8.75 7.18 -15.02
N ASP A 6 -8.11 8.23 -15.54
CA ASP A 6 -7.98 8.44 -16.97
C ASP A 6 -7.15 7.32 -17.63
N ARG A 7 -6.05 6.91 -17.00
CA ARG A 7 -5.21 5.81 -17.47
C ARG A 7 -5.93 4.45 -17.40
N LEU A 8 -6.71 4.18 -16.35
CA LEU A 8 -7.53 2.95 -16.26
C LEU A 8 -8.56 2.82 -17.37
N THR A 9 -9.07 3.94 -17.89
CA THR A 9 -10.04 3.91 -19.02
C THR A 9 -9.37 3.77 -20.38
N SER A 10 -8.13 4.23 -20.52
CA SER A 10 -7.38 4.23 -21.79
C SER A 10 -6.49 3.01 -21.98
N GLN A 11 -6.11 2.31 -20.92
CA GLN A 11 -5.22 1.13 -20.93
C GLN A 11 -5.89 -0.06 -20.26
N LYS A 12 -5.66 -1.26 -20.82
CA LYS A 12 -6.20 -2.50 -20.24
C LYS A 12 -5.48 -2.93 -18.97
N VAL A 13 -4.19 -2.66 -18.88
CA VAL A 13 -3.32 -3.04 -17.76
C VAL A 13 -2.39 -1.88 -17.45
N LEU A 14 -2.24 -1.56 -16.17
CA LEU A 14 -1.21 -0.67 -15.64
C LEU A 14 -0.24 -1.52 -14.80
N VAL A 15 1.04 -1.28 -14.98
CA VAL A 15 2.10 -2.00 -14.25
C VAL A 15 2.52 -1.17 -13.03
N SER A 16 2.38 -1.77 -11.84
CA SER A 16 2.90 -1.16 -10.60
C SER A 16 4.35 -1.56 -10.35
N ASP A 17 5.02 -0.80 -9.51
CA ASP A 17 6.36 -1.09 -9.00
C ASP A 17 6.44 -2.42 -8.22
N GLY A 18 7.64 -2.77 -7.77
CA GLY A 18 7.91 -3.96 -6.97
C GLY A 18 8.02 -3.70 -5.46
N ALA A 19 8.79 -4.57 -4.78
CA ALA A 19 8.98 -4.51 -3.34
C ALA A 19 9.92 -3.36 -2.94
N THR A 20 9.58 -2.66 -1.86
CA THR A 20 10.43 -1.61 -1.28
C THR A 20 11.40 -2.18 -0.26
N GLY A 21 10.90 -2.89 0.76
CA GLY A 21 11.71 -3.31 1.91
C GLY A 21 12.89 -4.19 1.55
N THR A 22 12.68 -5.27 0.79
CA THR A 22 13.74 -6.21 0.40
C THR A 22 14.81 -5.55 -0.46
N ASN A 23 14.43 -4.74 -1.44
CA ASN A 23 15.39 -4.01 -2.26
C ASN A 23 16.22 -3.00 -1.45
N LEU A 24 15.64 -2.34 -0.45
CA LEU A 24 16.40 -1.46 0.43
C LEU A 24 17.34 -2.25 1.37
N GLN A 25 16.96 -3.45 1.81
CA GLN A 25 17.83 -4.33 2.58
C GLN A 25 19.05 -4.77 1.76
N GLU A 26 18.89 -5.09 0.47
CA GLU A 26 20.00 -5.40 -0.43
C GLU A 26 21.02 -4.26 -0.56
N VAL A 27 20.58 -3.01 -0.43
CA VAL A 27 21.46 -1.83 -0.47
C VAL A 27 21.83 -1.30 0.92
N GLY A 28 21.57 -2.10 1.97
CA GLY A 28 22.11 -1.88 3.33
C GLY A 28 21.12 -1.38 4.38
N LEU A 29 19.80 -1.41 4.13
CA LEU A 29 18.83 -1.14 5.21
C LEU A 29 18.95 -2.22 6.29
N PRO A 30 19.28 -1.87 7.53
CA PRO A 30 19.44 -2.87 8.58
C PRO A 30 18.13 -3.62 8.89
N VAL A 31 18.25 -4.90 9.21
CA VAL A 31 17.12 -5.71 9.67
C VAL A 31 16.50 -5.08 10.92
N GLY A 32 15.18 -4.98 10.96
CA GLY A 32 14.43 -4.37 12.06
C GLY A 32 14.26 -2.85 11.96
N ILE A 33 14.91 -2.19 11.01
CA ILE A 33 14.65 -0.77 10.71
C ILE A 33 13.59 -0.68 9.63
N THR A 34 12.60 0.19 9.84
CA THR A 34 11.53 0.39 8.87
C THR A 34 12.04 1.22 7.68
N PRO A 35 11.64 0.87 6.44
CA PRO A 35 12.01 1.63 5.24
C PRO A 35 11.72 3.13 5.34
N GLU A 36 10.66 3.51 6.02
CA GLU A 36 10.24 4.90 6.21
C GLU A 36 11.30 5.76 6.89
N THR A 37 12.15 5.16 7.74
CA THR A 37 13.28 5.87 8.37
C THR A 37 14.24 6.44 7.33
N TRP A 38 14.46 5.71 6.22
CA TRP A 38 15.33 6.16 5.14
C TRP A 38 14.75 7.27 4.27
N VAL A 39 13.46 7.55 4.34
CA VAL A 39 12.88 8.77 3.75
C VAL A 39 13.56 10.01 4.31
N MET A 40 13.92 9.97 5.60
CA MET A 40 14.58 11.08 6.29
C MET A 40 16.11 10.95 6.27
N GLU A 41 16.66 9.76 6.49
CA GLU A 41 18.10 9.54 6.69
C GLU A 41 18.86 9.26 5.40
N GLN A 42 18.24 8.57 4.42
CA GLN A 42 18.86 8.13 3.18
C GLN A 42 17.96 8.41 1.97
N PRO A 43 17.48 9.65 1.78
CA PRO A 43 16.48 9.96 0.75
C PRO A 43 16.93 9.58 -0.65
N GLN A 44 18.24 9.64 -0.94
CA GLN A 44 18.77 9.25 -2.24
C GLN A 44 18.54 7.75 -2.53
N LYS A 45 18.62 6.88 -1.52
CA LYS A 45 18.35 5.44 -1.70
C LYS A 45 16.89 5.16 -2.07
N ILE A 46 15.98 5.95 -1.53
CA ILE A 46 14.55 5.88 -1.89
C ILE A 46 14.35 6.34 -3.33
N ILE A 47 14.93 7.50 -3.71
CA ILE A 47 14.86 8.01 -5.09
C ILE A 47 15.45 6.99 -6.07
N ASP A 48 16.63 6.44 -5.79
CA ASP A 48 17.31 5.48 -6.67
C ASP A 48 16.45 4.23 -6.92
N LEU A 49 15.81 3.70 -5.86
CA LEU A 49 14.92 2.54 -5.96
C LEU A 49 13.67 2.86 -6.80
N GLU A 50 12.97 3.94 -6.47
CA GLU A 50 11.74 4.34 -7.17
C GLU A 50 12.03 4.68 -8.63
N GLN A 51 13.16 5.34 -8.90
CA GLN A 51 13.61 5.63 -10.27
C GLN A 51 13.96 4.37 -11.05
N ALA A 52 14.52 3.34 -10.40
CA ALA A 52 14.78 2.07 -11.06
C ALA A 52 13.47 1.41 -11.53
N PHE A 53 12.40 1.45 -10.74
CA PHE A 53 11.08 0.97 -11.17
C PHE A 53 10.48 1.82 -12.31
N VAL A 54 10.59 3.14 -12.23
CA VAL A 54 10.17 4.05 -13.31
C VAL A 54 10.91 3.71 -14.62
N ASN A 55 12.23 3.56 -14.56
CA ASN A 55 13.07 3.22 -15.72
C ASN A 55 12.78 1.82 -16.28
N ALA A 56 12.32 0.89 -15.42
CA ALA A 56 11.87 -0.44 -15.83
C ALA A 56 10.50 -0.43 -16.52
N GLY A 57 9.81 0.71 -16.54
CA GLY A 57 8.52 0.89 -17.22
C GLY A 57 7.30 0.79 -16.33
N SER A 58 7.42 0.99 -15.01
CA SER A 58 6.26 1.06 -14.14
C SER A 58 5.36 2.25 -14.49
N ASP A 59 4.08 2.02 -14.64
CA ASP A 59 3.04 3.04 -14.80
C ASP A 59 2.68 3.69 -13.46
N ILE A 60 2.83 2.94 -12.37
CA ILE A 60 2.51 3.35 -10.99
C ILE A 60 3.70 3.04 -10.11
N ILE A 61 4.13 4.00 -9.29
CA ILE A 61 5.05 3.76 -8.17
C ILE A 61 4.37 4.13 -6.86
N LEU A 62 4.68 3.39 -5.80
CA LEU A 62 4.15 3.64 -4.45
C LEU A 62 5.18 4.39 -3.61
N THR A 63 4.72 5.37 -2.85
CA THR A 63 5.58 6.08 -1.89
C THR A 63 6.09 5.14 -0.81
N CYS A 64 7.28 5.39 -0.28
CA CYS A 64 7.84 4.65 0.86
C CYS A 64 7.17 5.06 2.17
N THR A 65 5.86 4.75 2.31
CA THR A 65 5.00 5.16 3.43
C THR A 65 4.10 4.04 3.96
N PHE A 66 4.40 2.78 3.63
CA PHE A 66 3.63 1.62 4.07
C PHE A 66 3.41 1.60 5.60
N GLY A 67 4.45 1.87 6.38
CA GLY A 67 4.41 1.97 7.83
C GLY A 67 4.25 3.40 8.36
N GLY A 68 3.79 4.34 7.54
CA GLY A 68 3.78 5.78 7.82
C GLY A 68 2.64 6.28 8.71
N THR A 69 1.93 5.43 9.45
CA THR A 69 0.95 5.87 10.47
C THR A 69 1.64 6.18 11.80
N SER A 70 1.09 7.12 12.59
CA SER A 70 1.59 7.44 13.93
C SER A 70 1.61 6.23 14.88
N LEU A 71 0.68 5.31 14.73
CA LEU A 71 0.66 4.06 15.52
C LEU A 71 1.83 3.15 15.18
N ARG A 72 2.18 3.02 13.90
CA ARG A 72 3.29 2.17 13.46
C ARG A 72 4.64 2.82 13.73
N MET A 73 4.71 4.15 13.62
CA MET A 73 5.92 4.94 13.83
C MET A 73 6.24 5.23 15.31
N LYS A 74 5.42 4.78 16.27
CA LYS A 74 5.55 5.11 17.70
C LYS A 74 6.92 4.82 18.32
N GLU A 75 7.63 3.81 17.82
CA GLU A 75 8.99 3.44 18.26
C GLU A 75 10.09 4.03 17.35
N SER A 76 9.70 4.75 16.29
CA SER A 76 10.64 5.39 15.38
C SER A 76 11.23 6.67 15.99
N PRO A 77 12.48 7.05 15.65
CA PRO A 77 13.02 8.37 15.97
C PRO A 77 12.22 9.52 15.35
N TYR A 78 11.38 9.22 14.35
CA TYR A 78 10.53 10.20 13.63
C TYR A 78 9.07 10.17 14.05
N LYS A 79 8.73 9.60 15.21
CA LYS A 79 7.36 9.47 15.72
C LYS A 79 6.59 10.81 15.81
N ASP A 80 7.28 11.90 16.05
CA ASP A 80 6.71 13.24 16.16
C ASP A 80 6.75 14.02 14.83
N GLN A 81 7.17 13.37 13.72
CA GLN A 81 7.32 13.95 12.38
C GLN A 81 6.58 13.12 11.31
N VAL A 82 5.53 12.41 11.70
CA VAL A 82 4.82 11.47 10.82
C VAL A 82 4.25 12.17 9.58
N THR A 83 3.60 13.30 9.77
CA THR A 83 3.06 14.11 8.66
C THR A 83 4.16 14.59 7.72
N GLU A 84 5.27 15.10 8.26
CA GLU A 84 6.42 15.57 7.47
C GLU A 84 7.08 14.44 6.69
N LEU A 85 7.27 13.27 7.32
CA LEU A 85 7.82 12.08 6.69
C LEU A 85 6.96 11.62 5.50
N ASN A 86 5.65 11.53 5.67
CA ASN A 86 4.75 11.14 4.58
C ASN A 86 4.81 12.14 3.41
N LYS A 87 4.82 13.46 3.69
CA LYS A 87 4.97 14.48 2.67
C LYS A 87 6.32 14.39 1.95
N LYS A 88 7.39 14.15 2.70
CA LYS A 88 8.74 13.97 2.14
C LYS A 88 8.81 12.76 1.22
N ALA A 89 8.21 11.63 1.59
CA ALA A 89 8.17 10.45 0.73
C ALA A 89 7.49 10.73 -0.62
N VAL A 90 6.41 11.51 -0.64
CA VAL A 90 5.76 11.93 -1.90
C VAL A 90 6.68 12.82 -2.73
N GLU A 91 7.42 13.74 -2.10
CA GLU A 91 8.42 14.57 -2.79
C GLU A 91 9.49 13.69 -3.47
N LEU A 92 10.02 12.68 -2.75
CA LEU A 92 11.02 11.76 -3.30
C LEU A 92 10.46 10.98 -4.52
N ALA A 93 9.24 10.48 -4.43
CA ALA A 93 8.59 9.79 -5.54
C ALA A 93 8.39 10.71 -6.77
N ARG A 94 8.03 11.98 -6.55
CA ARG A 94 7.94 12.98 -7.63
C ARG A 94 9.31 13.28 -8.26
N ILE A 95 10.38 13.31 -7.47
CA ILE A 95 11.75 13.46 -7.98
C ILE A 95 12.14 12.24 -8.83
N ALA A 96 11.88 11.02 -8.33
CA ALA A 96 12.16 9.78 -9.04
C ALA A 96 11.45 9.70 -10.40
N ALA A 97 10.21 10.21 -10.48
CA ALA A 97 9.40 10.23 -11.70
C ALA A 97 9.55 11.51 -12.54
N SER A 98 10.49 12.42 -12.23
CA SER A 98 10.54 13.77 -12.81
C SER A 98 10.66 13.81 -14.33
N TYR A 99 11.35 12.82 -14.94
CA TYR A 99 11.48 12.69 -16.41
C TYR A 99 10.35 11.86 -17.04
N HIS A 100 9.42 11.36 -16.26
CA HIS A 100 8.30 10.50 -16.70
C HIS A 100 6.98 11.07 -16.15
N PRO A 101 6.47 12.17 -16.71
CA PRO A 101 5.31 12.89 -16.16
C PRO A 101 4.01 12.06 -16.16
N ASP A 102 3.96 10.99 -16.94
CA ASP A 102 2.82 10.09 -17.02
C ASP A 102 2.79 9.03 -15.90
N VAL A 103 3.89 8.85 -15.18
CA VAL A 103 3.93 7.94 -14.02
C VAL A 103 2.99 8.44 -12.92
N ILE A 104 2.21 7.53 -12.39
CA ILE A 104 1.23 7.74 -11.34
C ILE A 104 1.90 7.52 -9.99
N ILE A 105 1.72 8.43 -9.04
CA ILE A 105 2.24 8.29 -7.69
C ILE A 105 1.11 7.86 -6.76
N GLY A 106 1.23 6.64 -6.22
CA GLY A 106 0.30 6.10 -5.24
C GLY A 106 0.81 6.28 -3.81
N GLY A 107 -0.01 6.85 -2.93
CA GLY A 107 0.30 6.90 -1.49
C GLY A 107 0.05 5.54 -0.84
N SER A 108 1.12 4.85 -0.44
CA SER A 108 1.03 3.55 0.23
C SER A 108 0.60 3.70 1.68
N ILE A 109 -0.41 2.94 2.10
CA ILE A 109 -0.96 2.89 3.46
C ILE A 109 -1.09 1.43 3.87
N GLY A 110 -0.21 0.97 4.74
CA GLY A 110 -0.24 -0.39 5.29
C GLY A 110 -1.07 -0.51 6.58
N PRO A 111 -1.12 -1.71 7.18
CA PRO A 111 -1.77 -1.92 8.47
C PRO A 111 -1.08 -1.16 9.61
N VAL A 112 -1.83 -0.78 10.65
CA VAL A 112 -1.28 -0.05 11.81
C VAL A 112 -0.32 -0.87 12.68
N GLY A 113 -0.19 -2.17 12.42
CA GLY A 113 0.77 -3.05 13.10
C GLY A 113 0.31 -3.56 14.47
N GLY A 114 -0.94 -3.41 14.81
CA GLY A 114 -1.56 -3.92 16.04
C GLY A 114 -3.00 -4.38 15.80
N LEU A 115 -3.51 -5.21 16.72
CA LEU A 115 -4.90 -5.69 16.64
C LEU A 115 -5.87 -4.72 17.32
N LEU A 116 -7.06 -4.60 16.73
CA LEU A 116 -8.18 -3.88 17.34
C LEU A 116 -8.79 -4.68 18.49
N LYS A 117 -9.43 -3.98 19.42
CA LYS A 117 -10.28 -4.60 20.44
C LYS A 117 -11.37 -5.44 19.77
N PRO A 118 -11.78 -6.60 20.34
CA PRO A 118 -11.30 -7.17 21.61
C PRO A 118 -10.02 -8.00 21.50
N TYR A 119 -9.44 -8.17 20.30
CA TYR A 119 -8.29 -9.05 20.05
C TYR A 119 -6.94 -8.41 20.38
N GLY A 120 -6.89 -7.10 20.50
CA GLY A 120 -5.72 -6.30 20.83
C GLY A 120 -6.06 -5.04 21.62
N PRO A 121 -5.08 -4.15 21.84
CA PRO A 121 -5.27 -2.98 22.68
C PRO A 121 -5.92 -1.78 21.94
N LEU A 122 -5.88 -1.74 20.61
CA LEU A 122 -6.23 -0.55 19.83
C LEU A 122 -7.75 -0.35 19.74
N SER A 123 -8.20 0.87 19.90
CA SER A 123 -9.58 1.26 19.61
C SER A 123 -9.74 1.65 18.14
N ILE A 124 -10.96 1.59 17.63
CA ILE A 124 -11.27 2.00 16.26
C ILE A 124 -11.03 3.51 16.04
N GLU A 125 -11.22 4.30 17.09
CA GLU A 125 -10.99 5.74 17.07
C GLU A 125 -9.50 6.08 16.92
N GLU A 126 -8.62 5.39 17.68
CA GLU A 126 -7.17 5.55 17.57
C GLU A 126 -6.69 5.18 16.17
N VAL A 127 -7.14 4.05 15.65
CA VAL A 127 -6.80 3.56 14.31
C VAL A 127 -7.30 4.52 13.22
N SER A 128 -8.55 4.97 13.31
CA SER A 128 -9.10 5.94 12.35
C SER A 128 -8.37 7.28 12.36
N SER A 129 -7.95 7.75 13.54
CA SER A 129 -7.18 9.00 13.67
C SER A 129 -5.80 8.88 13.02
N ALA A 130 -5.10 7.76 13.24
CA ALA A 130 -3.79 7.53 12.65
C ALA A 130 -3.85 7.39 11.12
N TYR A 131 -4.86 6.72 10.58
CA TYR A 131 -5.08 6.65 9.14
C TYR A 131 -5.47 7.99 8.52
N LEU A 132 -6.28 8.79 9.22
CA LEU A 132 -6.66 10.12 8.75
C LEU A 132 -5.44 11.03 8.63
N GLU A 133 -4.59 11.08 9.66
CA GLU A 133 -3.35 11.84 9.66
C GLU A 133 -2.47 11.49 8.45
N GLN A 134 -2.25 10.20 8.20
CA GLN A 134 -1.45 9.75 7.07
C GLN A 134 -2.10 10.08 5.73
N ALA A 135 -3.40 9.81 5.58
CA ALA A 135 -4.12 10.06 4.34
C ALA A 135 -4.19 11.56 3.99
N GLU A 136 -4.37 12.44 4.99
CA GLU A 136 -4.32 13.88 4.82
C GLU A 136 -2.92 14.33 4.35
N ALA A 137 -1.85 13.86 5.00
CA ALA A 137 -0.48 14.19 4.63
C ALA A 137 -0.15 13.79 3.19
N LEU A 138 -0.53 12.57 2.78
CA LEU A 138 -0.32 12.07 1.41
C LEU A 138 -1.14 12.86 0.38
N THR A 139 -2.41 13.15 0.69
CA THR A 139 -3.31 13.90 -0.18
C THR A 139 -2.82 15.34 -0.39
N GLU A 140 -2.45 16.02 0.69
CA GLU A 140 -1.90 17.38 0.64
C GLU A 140 -0.58 17.46 -0.11
N ALA A 141 0.27 16.43 0.00
CA ALA A 141 1.53 16.33 -0.74
C ALA A 141 1.32 16.03 -2.24
N GLY A 142 0.10 15.67 -2.65
CA GLY A 142 -0.29 15.58 -4.05
C GLY A 142 -0.04 14.21 -4.69
N VAL A 143 -0.31 13.11 -4.01
CA VAL A 143 -0.38 11.78 -4.65
C VAL A 143 -1.57 11.71 -5.63
N ASP A 144 -1.50 10.81 -6.61
CA ASP A 144 -2.54 10.64 -7.62
C ASP A 144 -3.67 9.70 -7.16
N LEU A 145 -3.36 8.78 -6.21
CA LEU A 145 -4.30 7.87 -5.56
C LEU A 145 -3.78 7.46 -4.18
N LEU A 146 -4.65 6.88 -3.36
CA LEU A 146 -4.27 6.21 -2.12
C LEU A 146 -4.41 4.69 -2.29
N VAL A 147 -3.41 3.94 -1.85
CA VAL A 147 -3.37 2.48 -1.91
C VAL A 147 -3.30 1.92 -0.50
N ILE A 148 -4.45 1.47 0.00
CA ILE A 148 -4.57 0.78 1.29
C ILE A 148 -4.25 -0.68 1.02
N GLU A 149 -3.06 -1.13 1.40
CA GLU A 149 -2.55 -2.44 1.00
C GLU A 149 -2.24 -3.35 2.19
N THR A 150 -2.11 -4.64 1.91
CA THR A 150 -1.72 -5.70 2.87
C THR A 150 -2.69 -5.81 4.06
N GLN A 151 -3.95 -5.52 3.84
CA GLN A 151 -4.97 -5.60 4.89
C GLN A 151 -5.36 -7.05 5.19
N PHE A 152 -5.73 -7.35 6.44
CA PHE A 152 -6.22 -8.67 6.86
C PHE A 152 -7.52 -8.63 7.66
N SER A 153 -7.94 -7.46 8.12
CA SER A 153 -9.16 -7.24 8.88
C SER A 153 -10.11 -6.33 8.09
N LEU A 154 -11.37 -6.73 7.98
CA LEU A 154 -12.38 -5.87 7.34
C LEU A 154 -12.63 -4.61 8.16
N GLU A 155 -12.57 -4.70 9.48
CA GLU A 155 -12.81 -3.58 10.37
C GLU A 155 -11.72 -2.52 10.24
N GLU A 156 -10.45 -2.93 10.30
CA GLU A 156 -9.31 -2.04 10.12
C GLU A 156 -9.30 -1.42 8.72
N ALA A 157 -9.46 -2.25 7.69
CA ALA A 157 -9.51 -1.80 6.30
C ALA A 157 -10.66 -0.80 6.05
N THR A 158 -11.82 -0.98 6.72
CA THR A 158 -12.94 -0.03 6.64
C THR A 158 -12.57 1.30 7.30
N ALA A 159 -11.91 1.28 8.45
CA ALA A 159 -11.42 2.49 9.11
C ALA A 159 -10.43 3.25 8.22
N ALA A 160 -9.47 2.54 7.62
CA ALA A 160 -8.51 3.13 6.67
C ALA A 160 -9.21 3.74 5.46
N PHE A 161 -10.15 3.01 4.85
CA PHE A 161 -10.90 3.50 3.69
C PHE A 161 -11.74 4.75 4.02
N MET A 162 -12.46 4.74 5.12
CA MET A 162 -13.27 5.89 5.55
C MET A 162 -12.40 7.10 5.87
N SER A 163 -11.23 6.90 6.48
CA SER A 163 -10.24 7.95 6.73
C SER A 163 -9.67 8.53 5.43
N ALA A 164 -9.35 7.67 4.46
CA ALA A 164 -8.90 8.10 3.14
C ALA A 164 -9.97 8.93 2.40
N LYS A 165 -11.23 8.53 2.48
CA LYS A 165 -12.36 9.29 1.90
C LYS A 165 -12.61 10.62 2.60
N LYS A 166 -12.34 10.71 3.90
CA LYS A 166 -12.43 11.95 4.68
C LYS A 166 -11.28 12.91 4.36
N ALA A 167 -10.08 12.39 4.09
CA ALA A 167 -8.90 13.19 3.73
C ALA A 167 -9.03 13.89 2.36
N GLY A 168 -9.88 13.37 1.45
CA GLY A 168 -10.08 13.99 0.16
C GLY A 168 -10.85 13.14 -0.84
N ASN A 169 -10.81 13.58 -2.11
CA ASN A 169 -11.56 12.94 -3.20
C ASN A 169 -10.67 12.07 -4.11
N LEU A 170 -9.51 11.66 -3.63
CA LEU A 170 -8.63 10.80 -4.41
C LEU A 170 -9.26 9.41 -4.64
N PRO A 171 -8.93 8.75 -5.77
CA PRO A 171 -9.22 7.34 -5.94
C PRO A 171 -8.55 6.52 -4.83
N VAL A 172 -9.27 5.53 -4.29
CA VAL A 172 -8.75 4.63 -3.27
C VAL A 172 -8.75 3.21 -3.81
N VAL A 173 -7.59 2.59 -3.80
CA VAL A 173 -7.39 1.17 -4.03
C VAL A 173 -7.38 0.47 -2.68
N ILE A 174 -8.02 -0.70 -2.59
CA ILE A 174 -7.94 -1.54 -1.40
C ILE A 174 -7.43 -2.92 -1.74
N SER A 175 -6.45 -3.40 -0.99
CA SER A 175 -5.78 -4.66 -1.24
C SER A 175 -5.54 -5.44 0.05
N PHE A 176 -5.82 -6.74 -0.01
CA PHE A 176 -5.70 -7.64 1.12
C PHE A 176 -4.57 -8.64 0.91
N SER A 177 -3.94 -9.08 2.00
CA SER A 177 -3.01 -10.19 1.98
C SER A 177 -3.71 -11.48 2.43
N PHE A 178 -3.66 -12.50 1.58
CA PHE A 178 -4.29 -13.78 1.82
C PHE A 178 -3.22 -14.86 2.04
N ASP A 179 -3.43 -15.64 3.09
CA ASP A 179 -2.55 -16.73 3.49
C ASP A 179 -3.10 -18.09 3.02
N ARG A 180 -2.84 -19.11 3.82
CA ARG A 180 -3.29 -20.49 3.53
C ARG A 180 -4.81 -20.57 3.47
N GLY A 181 -5.31 -21.34 2.51
CA GLY A 181 -6.74 -21.57 2.33
C GLY A 181 -7.50 -20.36 1.78
N LEU A 182 -6.82 -19.47 1.07
CA LEU A 182 -7.38 -18.29 0.43
C LEU A 182 -8.15 -17.39 1.41
N ARG A 183 -7.59 -17.23 2.62
CA ARG A 183 -8.12 -16.36 3.67
C ARG A 183 -7.01 -15.50 4.22
N THR A 184 -7.38 -14.33 4.70
CA THR A 184 -6.44 -13.53 5.49
C THR A 184 -6.17 -14.20 6.85
N MET A 185 -5.14 -13.76 7.56
CA MET A 185 -4.86 -14.25 8.93
C MET A 185 -6.04 -14.05 9.89
N MET A 186 -6.94 -13.09 9.61
CA MET A 186 -8.19 -12.87 10.35
C MET A 186 -9.39 -13.65 9.78
N GLY A 187 -9.15 -14.57 8.84
CA GLY A 187 -10.17 -15.46 8.27
C GLY A 187 -11.06 -14.82 7.19
N VAL A 188 -10.77 -13.60 6.75
CA VAL A 188 -11.54 -12.90 5.71
C VAL A 188 -11.33 -13.57 4.35
N LYS A 189 -12.42 -13.76 3.61
CA LYS A 189 -12.43 -14.31 2.24
C LYS A 189 -12.53 -13.20 1.19
N PRO A 190 -12.06 -13.41 -0.05
CA PRO A 190 -12.20 -12.46 -1.15
C PRO A 190 -13.64 -11.97 -1.36
N ALA A 191 -14.63 -12.85 -1.31
CA ALA A 191 -16.04 -12.49 -1.44
C ALA A 191 -16.53 -11.49 -0.38
N GLN A 192 -16.00 -11.56 0.84
CA GLN A 192 -16.35 -10.61 1.90
C GLN A 192 -15.75 -9.23 1.63
N VAL A 193 -14.52 -9.18 1.10
CA VAL A 193 -13.87 -7.94 0.69
C VAL A 193 -14.67 -7.26 -0.42
N VAL A 194 -15.05 -8.00 -1.47
CA VAL A 194 -15.90 -7.49 -2.56
C VAL A 194 -17.21 -6.94 -2.04
N LYS A 195 -17.93 -7.74 -1.22
CA LYS A 195 -19.21 -7.37 -0.64
C LYS A 195 -19.13 -6.09 0.20
N THR A 196 -18.00 -5.86 0.86
CA THR A 196 -17.80 -4.67 1.71
C THR A 196 -17.42 -3.46 0.86
N PHE A 197 -16.41 -3.56 0.02
CA PHE A 197 -15.75 -2.37 -0.53
C PHE A 197 -16.25 -1.95 -1.92
N VAL A 198 -16.74 -2.87 -2.76
CA VAL A 198 -17.28 -2.48 -4.07
C VAL A 198 -18.47 -1.51 -3.94
N PRO A 199 -19.45 -1.75 -3.04
CA PRO A 199 -20.53 -0.79 -2.81
C PRO A 199 -20.06 0.56 -2.23
N MET A 200 -18.90 0.60 -1.59
CA MET A 200 -18.31 1.85 -1.04
C MET A 200 -17.60 2.69 -2.10
N GLY A 201 -17.48 2.19 -3.35
CA GLY A 201 -16.92 2.94 -4.46
C GLY A 201 -15.39 2.97 -4.47
N VAL A 202 -14.73 1.83 -4.19
CA VAL A 202 -13.29 1.67 -4.41
C VAL A 202 -12.95 1.85 -5.89
N ALA A 203 -11.79 2.42 -6.17
CA ALA A 203 -11.30 2.60 -7.54
C ALA A 203 -10.72 1.31 -8.13
N ALA A 204 -10.14 0.47 -7.28
CA ALA A 204 -9.76 -0.90 -7.58
C ALA A 204 -9.75 -1.73 -6.28
N ILE A 205 -9.88 -3.03 -6.42
CA ILE A 205 -9.88 -3.99 -5.31
C ILE A 205 -8.92 -5.13 -5.61
N GLY A 206 -8.22 -5.68 -4.62
CA GLY A 206 -7.30 -6.73 -4.96
C GLY A 206 -6.57 -7.43 -3.82
N ALA A 207 -5.45 -8.02 -4.22
CA ALA A 207 -4.57 -8.75 -3.32
C ALA A 207 -3.11 -8.42 -3.60
N ASN A 208 -2.31 -8.45 -2.53
CA ASN A 208 -0.86 -8.28 -2.62
C ASN A 208 -0.15 -9.15 -1.59
N CYS A 209 1.16 -9.33 -1.76
CA CYS A 209 1.94 -10.25 -0.95
C CYS A 209 1.36 -11.68 -0.98
N GLY A 210 1.07 -12.26 0.18
CA GLY A 210 0.50 -13.61 0.26
C GLY A 210 1.56 -14.71 0.19
N THR A 211 1.17 -15.92 -0.21
CA THR A 211 2.03 -17.09 -0.15
C THR A 211 2.64 -17.47 -1.49
N THR A 212 1.82 -17.88 -2.46
CA THR A 212 2.30 -18.36 -3.77
C THR A 212 1.59 -17.67 -4.93
N LEU A 213 2.17 -17.76 -6.13
CA LEU A 213 1.56 -17.22 -7.35
C LEU A 213 0.25 -17.95 -7.67
N GLU A 214 0.18 -19.27 -7.45
CA GLU A 214 -1.02 -20.06 -7.66
C GLU A 214 -2.17 -19.60 -6.76
N ASN A 215 -1.89 -19.33 -5.49
CA ASN A 215 -2.89 -18.78 -4.56
C ASN A 215 -3.35 -17.40 -5.01
N MET A 216 -2.43 -16.54 -5.45
CA MET A 216 -2.76 -15.23 -5.99
C MET A 216 -3.65 -15.33 -7.21
N GLU A 217 -3.33 -16.22 -8.16
CA GLU A 217 -4.14 -16.47 -9.36
C GLU A 217 -5.57 -16.87 -8.99
N MET A 218 -5.73 -17.80 -8.04
CA MET A 218 -7.07 -18.24 -7.57
C MET A 218 -7.86 -17.09 -6.95
N ILE A 219 -7.21 -16.23 -6.16
CA ILE A 219 -7.85 -15.06 -5.53
C ILE A 219 -8.28 -14.05 -6.60
N ILE A 220 -7.41 -13.75 -7.56
CA ILE A 220 -7.70 -12.80 -8.63
C ILE A 220 -8.82 -13.31 -9.53
N GLN A 221 -8.85 -14.61 -9.79
CA GLN A 221 -9.95 -15.26 -10.54
C GLN A 221 -11.28 -15.14 -9.78
N GLU A 222 -11.29 -15.34 -8.46
CA GLU A 222 -12.48 -15.14 -7.63
C GLU A 222 -12.93 -13.67 -7.68
N TYR A 223 -12.01 -12.70 -7.52
CA TYR A 223 -12.32 -11.29 -7.65
C TYR A 223 -12.90 -10.95 -9.02
N SER A 224 -12.31 -11.44 -10.11
CA SER A 224 -12.79 -11.13 -11.47
C SER A 224 -14.23 -11.60 -11.70
N THR A 225 -14.64 -12.68 -11.03
CA THR A 225 -16.01 -13.19 -11.09
C THR A 225 -17.00 -12.35 -10.28
N LEU A 226 -16.53 -11.79 -9.16
CA LEU A 226 -17.39 -11.13 -8.17
C LEU A 226 -17.50 -9.61 -8.32
N THR A 227 -16.49 -8.95 -8.91
CA THR A 227 -16.40 -7.47 -8.89
C THR A 227 -17.25 -6.76 -9.93
N GLN A 228 -17.83 -7.47 -10.89
CA GLN A 228 -18.72 -6.94 -11.93
C GLN A 228 -18.15 -5.70 -12.67
N GLY A 229 -16.82 -5.70 -12.91
CA GLY A 229 -16.15 -4.63 -13.67
C GLY A 229 -15.36 -3.63 -12.83
N THR A 230 -15.34 -3.75 -11.49
CA THR A 230 -14.37 -3.00 -10.69
C THR A 230 -12.95 -3.47 -11.04
N PRO A 231 -12.00 -2.55 -11.34
CA PRO A 231 -10.62 -2.89 -11.64
C PRO A 231 -9.97 -3.74 -10.55
N ILE A 232 -9.09 -4.66 -10.94
CA ILE A 232 -8.42 -5.57 -10.03
C ILE A 232 -6.96 -5.16 -9.84
N TRP A 233 -6.53 -5.09 -8.59
CA TRP A 233 -5.16 -4.87 -8.16
C TRP A 233 -4.51 -6.20 -7.78
N ALA A 234 -3.40 -6.56 -8.45
CA ALA A 234 -2.63 -7.76 -8.15
C ALA A 234 -1.16 -7.43 -8.02
N LYS A 235 -0.59 -7.63 -6.83
CA LYS A 235 0.84 -7.36 -6.55
C LYS A 235 1.43 -8.52 -5.74
N PRO A 236 1.67 -9.69 -6.38
CA PRO A 236 2.21 -10.87 -5.70
C PRO A 236 3.68 -10.67 -5.32
N ASN A 237 4.17 -11.50 -4.39
CA ASN A 237 5.59 -11.68 -4.18
C ASN A 237 6.25 -12.32 -5.42
N ALA A 238 7.51 -12.00 -5.67
CA ALA A 238 8.30 -12.58 -6.77
C ALA A 238 8.86 -13.99 -6.47
N GLY A 239 8.25 -14.69 -5.54
CA GLY A 239 8.64 -16.00 -5.02
C GLY A 239 8.55 -16.01 -3.49
N MET A 240 8.83 -17.18 -2.90
CA MET A 240 8.94 -17.33 -1.46
C MET A 240 10.39 -17.08 -1.03
N PRO A 241 10.63 -16.52 0.17
CA PRO A 241 11.96 -16.44 0.74
C PRO A 241 12.58 -17.85 0.82
N GLU A 242 13.82 -17.97 0.41
CA GLU A 242 14.62 -19.18 0.56
C GLU A 242 15.58 -18.97 1.74
N LEU A 243 15.75 -20.01 2.57
CA LEU A 243 16.77 -19.99 3.62
C LEU A 243 18.13 -20.20 2.96
N ASP A 244 19.09 -19.38 3.29
CA ASP A 244 20.48 -19.61 2.91
C ASP A 244 21.14 -20.66 3.81
N GLU A 245 22.44 -20.95 3.58
CA GLU A 245 23.18 -21.95 4.34
C GLU A 245 23.37 -21.58 5.82
N GLU A 246 23.10 -20.33 6.19
CA GLU A 246 23.23 -19.81 7.57
C GLU A 246 21.86 -19.73 8.28
N GLY A 247 20.74 -20.01 7.60
CA GLY A 247 19.37 -20.03 8.16
C GLY A 247 18.72 -18.68 8.19
#